data_fdc4eb4f3311348c31568cdcfe7ba074
#
_entry.id   fdc4eb4f3311348c31568cdcfe7ba074
#
_cell.length_a   1.000
_cell.length_b   1.000
_cell.length_c   1.000
_cell.angle_alpha   90.00
_cell.angle_beta   90.00
_cell.angle_gamma   90.00
#
_symmetry.space_group_name_H-M   'P 1'
#
loop_
_entity.id
_entity.type
_entity.pdbx_description
1 polymer ?
#
loop_
_entity_poly.entity_id
_entity_poly.type
_entity_poly.pdbx_seq_one_letter_code
_entity_poly.pdbx_strand_id
1 'polypeptide(L)'
;PEMSRGLGDVYKRQDHYKNEEGYFLTDEIANISSGNRDNIIKDLLWNQNENEYTWRRERLIASISANVKLFEGLNLRLRGGTDRYSDKKENKEMFVKYADPADMTNLQGSYQKIDNHYEKNYGEALLMFNKTFAEDFDVTANLGTSAELISETGMTWKSQGLKYNGMFSTNNNKRDPKT
;
A
#
# COMPACT_ATOMS: atom_id res chain seq x y z
N PRO A 1 16.39 37.28 8.74
CA PRO A 1 15.18 37.93 8.22
C PRO A 1 14.70 37.40 6.86
N GLU A 2 15.56 36.72 6.07
CA GLU A 2 15.20 36.26 4.72
C GLU A 2 14.41 34.94 4.69
N MET A 3 14.51 34.09 5.73
CA MET A 3 13.75 32.84 5.82
C MET A 3 12.23 33.06 6.00
N SER A 4 11.82 34.20 6.58
CA SER A 4 10.41 34.51 6.78
C SER A 4 9.68 34.94 5.50
N ARG A 5 10.39 35.44 4.51
CA ARG A 5 9.84 35.82 3.20
C ARG A 5 9.46 34.60 2.36
N GLY A 6 10.29 33.55 2.38
CA GLY A 6 10.02 32.32 1.61
C GLY A 6 8.77 31.57 2.07
N LEU A 7 8.53 31.49 3.38
CA LEU A 7 7.32 30.86 3.94
C LEU A 7 6.05 31.70 3.68
N GLY A 8 6.15 33.04 3.76
CA GLY A 8 5.02 33.93 3.47
C GLY A 8 4.58 33.87 2.01
N ASP A 9 5.51 33.69 1.08
CA ASP A 9 5.19 33.53 -0.34
C ASP A 9 4.56 32.16 -0.66
N VAL A 10 4.95 31.10 0.03
CA VAL A 10 4.32 29.80 -0.09
C VAL A 10 2.87 29.85 0.42
N TYR A 11 2.61 30.49 1.56
CA TYR A 11 1.25 30.66 2.08
C TYR A 11 0.36 31.55 1.20
N LYS A 12 0.91 32.60 0.61
CA LYS A 12 0.16 33.46 -0.33
C LYS A 12 -0.14 32.79 -1.67
N ARG A 13 0.59 31.72 -2.04
CA ARG A 13 0.42 30.99 -3.30
C ARG A 13 -0.45 29.75 -3.16
N GLN A 14 -0.86 29.37 -1.95
CA GLN A 14 -1.71 28.19 -1.73
C GLN A 14 -3.05 28.26 -2.46
N ASP A 15 -3.56 29.45 -2.71
CA ASP A 15 -4.85 29.65 -3.41
C ASP A 15 -4.68 29.90 -4.92
N HIS A 16 -3.46 29.93 -5.46
CA HIS A 16 -3.17 30.35 -6.82
C HIS A 16 -2.81 29.23 -7.79
N TYR A 17 -3.02 27.96 -7.41
CA TYR A 17 -2.81 26.85 -8.33
C TYR A 17 -4.09 26.49 -9.15
N LYS A 18 -5.23 27.09 -8.83
CA LYS A 18 -6.50 26.97 -9.54
C LYS A 18 -7.01 28.34 -9.99
N ASN A 19 -7.71 28.35 -11.13
CA ASN A 19 -8.54 29.50 -11.50
C ASN A 19 -9.90 29.46 -10.80
N GLU A 20 -10.73 30.50 -10.97
CA GLU A 20 -12.07 30.59 -10.39
C GLU A 20 -12.99 29.44 -10.82
N GLU A 21 -12.73 28.82 -11.96
CA GLU A 21 -13.46 27.67 -12.48
C GLU A 21 -12.93 26.32 -11.96
N GLY A 22 -11.89 26.31 -11.11
CA GLY A 22 -11.30 25.13 -10.51
C GLY A 22 -10.30 24.38 -11.41
N TYR A 23 -9.80 25.01 -12.47
CA TYR A 23 -8.79 24.45 -13.34
C TYR A 23 -7.38 24.80 -12.88
N PHE A 24 -6.44 23.93 -13.20
CA PHE A 24 -5.05 24.16 -12.87
C PHE A 24 -4.47 25.34 -13.63
N LEU A 25 -3.87 26.29 -12.90
CA LEU A 25 -3.23 27.46 -13.46
C LEU A 25 -1.81 27.13 -13.90
N THR A 26 -1.64 26.67 -15.13
CA THR A 26 -0.35 26.73 -15.80
C THR A 26 -0.46 27.62 -17.02
N ASP A 27 0.27 28.69 -17.00
CA ASP A 27 0.41 29.52 -18.21
C ASP A 27 1.25 28.82 -19.27
N GLU A 28 2.07 27.81 -18.88
CA GLU A 28 2.96 27.11 -19.79
C GLU A 28 3.34 25.71 -19.26
N ILE A 29 2.61 24.69 -19.68
CA ILE A 29 2.92 23.28 -19.38
C ILE A 29 4.29 22.88 -19.95
N ALA A 30 4.67 23.44 -21.10
CA ALA A 30 5.98 23.24 -21.71
C ALA A 30 7.15 23.62 -20.78
N ASN A 31 6.93 24.45 -19.77
CA ASN A 31 7.95 24.88 -18.83
C ASN A 31 8.09 24.04 -17.57
N ILE A 32 7.22 23.07 -17.31
CA ILE A 32 7.42 22.09 -16.21
C ILE A 32 8.70 21.28 -16.47
N SER A 33 8.91 20.89 -17.71
CA SER A 33 10.13 20.20 -18.14
C SER A 33 11.39 21.09 -18.19
N SER A 34 11.22 22.41 -18.22
CA SER A 34 12.32 23.38 -18.25
C SER A 34 12.81 23.88 -16.88
N GLY A 35 12.25 23.35 -15.79
CA GLY A 35 12.72 23.64 -14.43
C GLY A 35 12.23 24.96 -13.84
N ASN A 36 11.13 25.52 -14.33
CA ASN A 36 10.52 26.69 -13.73
C ASN A 36 9.95 26.36 -12.33
N ARG A 37 10.55 26.95 -11.29
CA ARG A 37 10.18 26.70 -9.88
C ARG A 37 8.72 26.95 -9.57
N ASP A 38 8.10 27.93 -10.20
CA ASP A 38 6.71 28.30 -9.92
C ASP A 38 5.74 27.21 -10.41
N ASN A 39 6.01 26.60 -11.54
CA ASN A 39 5.20 25.49 -12.06
C ASN A 39 5.39 24.21 -11.23
N ILE A 40 6.61 23.95 -10.76
CA ILE A 40 6.87 22.82 -9.84
C ILE A 40 6.08 22.96 -8.54
N ILE A 41 6.02 24.17 -7.98
CA ILE A 41 5.25 24.45 -6.75
C ILE A 41 3.75 24.30 -7.00
N LYS A 42 3.23 24.78 -8.12
CA LYS A 42 1.81 24.63 -8.48
C LYS A 42 1.43 23.16 -8.67
N ASP A 43 2.26 22.38 -9.35
CA ASP A 43 2.07 20.94 -9.53
C ASP A 43 2.11 20.19 -8.19
N LEU A 44 3.03 20.54 -7.30
CA LEU A 44 3.09 19.98 -5.96
C LEU A 44 1.82 20.28 -5.15
N LEU A 45 1.35 21.53 -5.19
CA LEU A 45 0.12 21.94 -4.51
C LEU A 45 -1.11 21.24 -5.07
N TRP A 46 -1.20 21.09 -6.41
CA TRP A 46 -2.25 20.31 -7.04
C TRP A 46 -2.25 18.87 -6.54
N ASN A 47 -1.09 18.21 -6.61
CA ASN A 47 -0.94 16.82 -6.19
C ASN A 47 -1.27 16.60 -4.71
N GLN A 48 -0.96 17.56 -3.84
CA GLN A 48 -1.25 17.49 -2.42
C GLN A 48 -2.73 17.73 -2.06
N ASN A 49 -3.41 18.62 -2.80
CA ASN A 49 -4.76 19.04 -2.44
C ASN A 49 -5.85 18.33 -3.25
N GLU A 50 -5.55 17.94 -4.49
CA GLU A 50 -6.54 17.38 -5.40
C GLU A 50 -6.43 15.86 -5.59
N ASN A 51 -5.23 15.32 -5.39
CA ASN A 51 -5.00 13.89 -5.48
C ASN A 51 -5.07 13.25 -4.10
N GLU A 52 -5.69 12.10 -4.02
CA GLU A 52 -5.83 11.36 -2.77
C GLU A 52 -5.22 9.97 -2.93
N TYR A 53 -4.31 9.64 -2.05
CA TYR A 53 -3.77 8.29 -1.92
C TYR A 53 -4.10 7.74 -0.55
N THR A 54 -4.86 6.65 -0.51
CA THR A 54 -5.17 5.95 0.73
C THR A 54 -4.59 4.55 0.73
N TRP A 55 -4.02 4.17 1.87
CA TRP A 55 -3.56 2.81 2.11
C TRP A 55 -4.03 2.36 3.48
N ARG A 56 -4.79 1.27 3.48
CA ARG A 56 -5.27 0.62 4.70
C ARG A 56 -4.79 -0.82 4.74
N ARG A 57 -4.13 -1.18 5.81
CA ARG A 57 -3.73 -2.56 6.11
C ARG A 57 -4.42 -3.04 7.36
N GLU A 58 -5.07 -4.18 7.26
CA GLU A 58 -5.59 -4.94 8.40
C GLU A 58 -4.76 -6.22 8.51
N ARG A 59 -4.18 -6.48 9.67
CA ARG A 59 -3.34 -7.65 9.90
C ARG A 59 -3.73 -8.37 11.19
N LEU A 60 -3.81 -9.69 11.11
CA LEU A 60 -4.01 -10.58 12.24
C LEU A 60 -2.85 -11.56 12.31
N ILE A 61 -2.17 -11.59 13.44
CA ILE A 61 -1.16 -12.60 13.77
C ILE A 61 -1.64 -13.33 15.01
N ALA A 62 -1.76 -14.64 14.93
CA ALA A 62 -2.13 -15.48 16.06
C ALA A 62 -1.28 -16.75 16.06
N SER A 63 -0.91 -17.20 17.24
CA SER A 63 -0.21 -18.48 17.41
C SER A 63 -0.62 -19.16 18.70
N ILE A 64 -0.61 -20.48 18.68
CA ILE A 64 -0.85 -21.35 19.82
C ILE A 64 0.27 -22.37 19.92
N SER A 65 0.69 -22.69 21.13
CA SER A 65 1.64 -23.76 21.37
C SER A 65 1.22 -24.60 22.56
N ALA A 66 1.47 -25.89 22.48
CA ALA A 66 1.26 -26.84 23.54
C ALA A 66 2.51 -27.68 23.75
N ASN A 67 2.88 -27.90 25.01
CA ASN A 67 3.94 -28.84 25.39
C ASN A 67 3.29 -29.97 26.16
N VAL A 68 3.44 -31.17 25.67
CA VAL A 68 2.87 -32.39 26.25
C VAL A 68 4.02 -33.30 26.70
N LYS A 69 4.05 -33.61 27.98
CA LYS A 69 4.96 -34.66 28.49
C LYS A 69 4.32 -36.01 28.21
N LEU A 70 4.92 -36.79 27.32
CA LEU A 70 4.39 -38.10 26.95
C LEU A 70 4.77 -39.15 27.99
N PHE A 71 6.05 -39.14 28.39
CA PHE A 71 6.58 -39.92 29.50
C PHE A 71 7.92 -39.33 29.98
N GLU A 72 8.54 -39.95 30.96
CA GLU A 72 9.82 -39.43 31.51
C GLU A 72 10.91 -39.39 30.44
N GLY A 73 11.44 -38.19 30.22
CA GLY A 73 12.44 -37.95 29.19
C GLY A 73 11.89 -37.67 27.79
N LEU A 74 10.57 -37.82 27.51
CA LEU A 74 9.99 -37.55 26.20
C LEU A 74 8.91 -36.49 26.26
N ASN A 75 9.15 -35.39 25.54
CA ASN A 75 8.23 -34.27 25.42
C ASN A 75 7.85 -34.04 23.95
N LEU A 76 6.59 -33.71 23.72
CA LEU A 76 6.08 -33.30 22.42
C LEU A 76 5.71 -31.81 22.50
N ARG A 77 6.29 -31.00 21.65
CA ARG A 77 5.87 -29.62 21.41
C ARG A 77 5.09 -29.53 20.11
N LEU A 78 3.90 -28.98 20.22
CA LEU A 78 3.06 -28.64 19.08
C LEU A 78 2.96 -27.12 19.02
N ARG A 79 3.09 -26.55 17.84
CA ARG A 79 2.92 -25.12 17.60
C ARG A 79 2.19 -24.91 16.29
N GLY A 80 1.26 -23.99 16.29
CA GLY A 80 0.56 -23.58 15.08
C GLY A 80 0.24 -22.10 15.12
N GLY A 81 0.06 -21.51 13.96
CA GLY A 81 -0.31 -20.12 13.89
C GLY A 81 -0.72 -19.67 12.50
N THR A 82 -1.24 -18.45 12.47
CA THR A 82 -1.68 -17.78 11.26
C THR A 82 -1.17 -16.35 11.24
N ASP A 83 -0.80 -15.88 10.06
CA ASP A 83 -0.49 -14.49 9.76
C ASP A 83 -1.27 -14.11 8.51
N ARG A 84 -2.25 -13.24 8.66
CA ARG A 84 -3.12 -12.78 7.57
C ARG A 84 -3.08 -11.28 7.50
N TYR A 85 -3.01 -10.74 6.30
CA TYR A 85 -3.24 -9.33 6.10
C TYR A 85 -4.02 -9.05 4.82
N SER A 86 -4.77 -7.95 4.86
CA SER A 86 -5.50 -7.40 3.73
C SER A 86 -5.03 -5.97 3.50
N ASP A 87 -4.52 -5.70 2.31
CA ASP A 87 -4.12 -4.38 1.86
C ASP A 87 -5.16 -3.82 0.90
N LYS A 88 -5.70 -2.67 1.24
CA LYS A 88 -6.55 -1.88 0.35
C LYS A 88 -5.86 -0.57 0.04
N LYS A 89 -5.59 -0.33 -1.22
CA LYS A 89 -4.98 0.91 -1.70
C LYS A 89 -5.88 1.55 -2.74
N GLU A 90 -6.11 2.84 -2.58
CA GLU A 90 -6.83 3.65 -3.56
C GLU A 90 -5.96 4.83 -3.94
N ASN A 91 -5.81 5.05 -5.22
CA ASN A 91 -5.18 6.23 -5.79
C ASN A 91 -6.21 6.96 -6.65
N LYS A 92 -6.47 8.21 -6.29
CA LYS A 92 -7.44 9.08 -6.92
C LYS A 92 -6.71 10.29 -7.46
N GLU A 93 -6.63 10.40 -8.76
CA GLU A 93 -6.00 11.53 -9.44
C GLU A 93 -7.09 12.34 -10.14
N MET A 94 -7.19 13.60 -9.77
CA MET A 94 -8.12 14.51 -10.39
C MET A 94 -7.72 14.80 -11.84
N PHE A 95 -8.71 15.03 -12.64
CA PHE A 95 -8.55 15.50 -14.01
C PHE A 95 -7.93 16.90 -14.01
N VAL A 96 -6.78 17.03 -14.62
CA VAL A 96 -6.14 18.33 -14.83
C VAL A 96 -6.61 18.89 -16.18
N LYS A 97 -7.44 19.90 -16.15
CA LYS A 97 -7.84 20.62 -17.35
C LYS A 97 -6.93 21.83 -17.52
N TYR A 98 -6.12 21.80 -18.54
CA TYR A 98 -5.30 22.94 -18.92
C TYR A 98 -6.11 23.95 -19.73
N ALA A 99 -5.63 25.20 -19.75
CA ALA A 99 -6.27 26.26 -20.54
C ALA A 99 -6.18 26.00 -22.06
N ASP A 100 -5.23 25.17 -22.51
CA ASP A 100 -5.10 24.79 -23.93
C ASP A 100 -5.86 23.50 -24.23
N PRO A 101 -6.92 23.56 -25.06
CA PRO A 101 -7.69 22.39 -25.48
C PRO A 101 -6.89 21.33 -26.24
N ALA A 102 -5.77 21.70 -26.85
CA ALA A 102 -4.97 20.76 -27.65
C ALA A 102 -4.21 19.73 -26.78
N ASP A 103 -3.89 20.09 -25.53
CA ASP A 103 -3.16 19.22 -24.60
C ASP A 103 -4.05 18.32 -23.74
N MET A 104 -5.37 18.41 -23.88
CA MET A 104 -6.34 17.71 -23.04
C MET A 104 -6.39 16.18 -23.20
N THR A 105 -5.62 15.60 -24.10
CA THR A 105 -5.75 14.17 -24.42
C THR A 105 -5.09 13.24 -23.41
N ASN A 106 -4.14 13.71 -22.61
CA ASN A 106 -3.31 12.84 -21.77
C ASN A 106 -3.55 12.96 -20.25
N LEU A 107 -4.36 13.91 -19.80
CA LEU A 107 -4.49 14.25 -18.37
C LEU A 107 -5.94 14.12 -17.87
N GLN A 108 -6.49 12.93 -18.06
CA GLN A 108 -7.91 12.66 -17.81
C GLN A 108 -8.19 12.10 -16.42
N GLY A 109 -7.36 12.42 -15.45
CA GLY A 109 -7.47 11.84 -14.13
C GLY A 109 -7.37 10.32 -14.13
N SER A 110 -7.19 9.73 -12.98
CA SER A 110 -7.19 8.28 -12.86
C SER A 110 -7.78 7.83 -11.54
N TYR A 111 -8.32 6.62 -11.54
CA TYR A 111 -8.70 5.92 -10.33
C TYR A 111 -8.09 4.52 -10.36
N GLN A 112 -7.33 4.20 -9.33
CA GLN A 112 -6.76 2.88 -9.17
C GLN A 112 -7.14 2.31 -7.81
N LYS A 113 -7.60 1.07 -7.83
CA LYS A 113 -7.91 0.30 -6.64
C LYS A 113 -7.10 -0.99 -6.65
N ILE A 114 -6.45 -1.28 -5.53
CA ILE A 114 -5.65 -2.48 -5.33
C ILE A 114 -6.14 -3.14 -4.05
N ASP A 115 -6.61 -4.38 -4.16
CA ASP A 115 -7.00 -5.23 -3.05
C ASP A 115 -6.08 -6.45 -3.04
N ASN A 116 -5.22 -6.57 -2.02
CA ASN A 116 -4.34 -7.72 -1.84
C ASN A 116 -4.69 -8.46 -0.55
N HIS A 117 -4.70 -9.76 -0.62
CA HIS A 117 -4.96 -10.65 0.49
C HIS A 117 -3.82 -11.64 0.64
N TYR A 118 -3.26 -11.72 1.82
CA TYR A 118 -2.21 -12.66 2.17
C TYR A 118 -2.63 -13.48 3.37
N GLU A 119 -2.41 -14.77 3.30
CA GLU A 119 -2.65 -15.70 4.39
C GLU A 119 -1.53 -16.72 4.46
N LYS A 120 -0.94 -16.83 5.64
CA LYS A 120 0.07 -17.82 5.97
C LYS A 120 -0.40 -18.61 7.18
N ASN A 121 -0.55 -19.90 7.02
CA ASN A 121 -0.83 -20.84 8.11
C ASN A 121 0.39 -21.76 8.28
N TYR A 122 0.80 -22.02 9.50
CA TYR A 122 1.90 -22.91 9.78
C TYR A 122 1.59 -23.86 10.95
N GLY A 123 2.19 -25.03 10.90
CA GLY A 123 2.14 -26.02 11.96
C GLY A 123 3.52 -26.65 12.15
N GLU A 124 3.86 -26.94 13.38
CA GLU A 124 5.14 -27.52 13.79
C GLU A 124 4.88 -28.56 14.87
N ALA A 125 5.56 -29.68 14.76
CA ALA A 125 5.60 -30.69 15.80
C ALA A 125 7.07 -31.06 16.07
N LEU A 126 7.49 -31.00 17.32
CA LEU A 126 8.84 -31.31 17.77
C LEU A 126 8.78 -32.30 18.92
N LEU A 127 9.33 -33.49 18.69
CA LEU A 127 9.53 -34.52 19.69
C LEU A 127 10.94 -34.38 20.28
N MET A 128 11.03 -34.21 21.58
CA MET A 128 12.25 -33.99 22.31
C MET A 128 12.44 -35.10 23.31
N PHE A 129 13.52 -35.86 23.12
CA PHE A 129 13.95 -36.89 24.06
C PHE A 129 15.18 -36.44 24.80
N ASN A 130 15.17 -36.57 26.13
CA ASN A 130 16.31 -36.28 26.99
C ASN A 130 16.28 -37.24 28.19
N LYS A 131 17.29 -38.11 28.29
CA LYS A 131 17.40 -39.06 29.37
C LYS A 131 18.85 -39.35 29.73
N THR A 132 19.13 -39.33 31.02
CA THR A 132 20.40 -39.75 31.58
C THR A 132 20.37 -41.27 31.84
N PHE A 133 21.34 -41.97 31.34
CA PHE A 133 21.56 -43.41 31.55
C PHE A 133 22.81 -43.61 32.38
N ALA A 134 22.75 -44.52 33.35
CA ALA A 134 23.91 -44.96 34.16
C ALA A 134 24.73 -43.82 34.79
N GLU A 135 24.05 -42.75 35.29
CA GLU A 135 24.61 -41.58 35.99
C GLU A 135 25.59 -40.71 35.19
N ASP A 136 26.24 -41.22 34.15
CA ASP A 136 27.28 -40.52 33.38
C ASP A 136 26.97 -40.32 31.89
N PHE A 137 25.85 -40.86 31.40
CA PHE A 137 25.55 -40.84 29.97
C PHE A 137 24.23 -40.15 29.64
N ASP A 138 24.33 -38.92 29.14
CA ASP A 138 23.17 -38.12 28.73
C ASP A 138 22.89 -38.30 27.24
N VAL A 139 21.69 -38.73 26.92
CA VAL A 139 21.19 -38.84 25.53
C VAL A 139 20.14 -37.76 25.27
N THR A 140 20.41 -36.91 24.30
CA THR A 140 19.45 -35.92 23.80
C THR A 140 19.18 -36.19 22.32
N ALA A 141 17.92 -36.33 21.94
CA ALA A 141 17.52 -36.49 20.56
C ALA A 141 16.26 -35.61 20.27
N ASN A 142 16.25 -34.98 19.14
CA ASN A 142 15.11 -34.16 18.69
C ASN A 142 14.70 -34.59 17.29
N LEU A 143 13.39 -34.78 17.11
CA LEU A 143 12.78 -35.06 15.82
C LEU A 143 11.67 -34.06 15.59
N GLY A 144 11.76 -33.29 14.50
CA GLY A 144 10.79 -32.24 14.20
C GLY A 144 10.25 -32.35 12.78
N THR A 145 9.04 -31.87 12.62
CA THR A 145 8.42 -31.62 11.33
C THR A 145 7.68 -30.30 11.35
N SER A 146 7.64 -29.60 10.21
CA SER A 146 6.88 -28.37 10.04
C SER A 146 6.20 -28.36 8.67
N ALA A 147 5.05 -27.71 8.62
CA ALA A 147 4.33 -27.45 7.39
C ALA A 147 3.89 -26.00 7.36
N GLU A 148 3.94 -25.41 6.17
CA GLU A 148 3.54 -24.04 5.94
C GLU A 148 2.68 -23.98 4.69
N LEU A 149 1.56 -23.26 4.78
CA LEU A 149 0.66 -22.99 3.67
C LEU A 149 0.55 -21.49 3.48
N ILE A 150 0.93 -21.00 2.29
CA ILE A 150 0.84 -19.60 1.92
C ILE A 150 -0.16 -19.46 0.78
N SER A 151 -1.07 -18.51 0.91
CA SER A 151 -2.01 -18.10 -0.12
C SER A 151 -1.92 -16.59 -0.33
N GLU A 152 -1.72 -16.18 -1.57
CA GLU A 152 -1.73 -14.77 -1.97
C GLU A 152 -2.75 -14.59 -3.08
N THR A 153 -3.65 -13.63 -2.89
CA THR A 153 -4.60 -13.23 -3.92
C THR A 153 -4.59 -11.71 -4.01
N GLY A 154 -4.64 -11.19 -5.22
CA GLY A 154 -4.66 -9.76 -5.45
C GLY A 154 -5.48 -9.39 -6.66
N MET A 155 -6.14 -8.24 -6.57
CA MET A 155 -6.85 -7.63 -7.68
C MET A 155 -6.41 -6.19 -7.80
N THR A 156 -6.04 -5.80 -9.01
CA THR A 156 -5.77 -4.40 -9.36
C THR A 156 -6.77 -3.97 -10.41
N TRP A 157 -7.49 -2.91 -10.11
CA TRP A 157 -8.33 -2.22 -11.07
C TRP A 157 -7.77 -0.82 -11.31
N LYS A 158 -7.65 -0.42 -12.57
CA LYS A 158 -7.19 0.91 -12.97
C LYS A 158 -8.07 1.45 -14.09
N SER A 159 -8.57 2.68 -13.92
CA SER A 159 -9.29 3.37 -14.98
C SER A 159 -8.34 3.80 -16.10
N GLN A 160 -8.88 3.85 -17.31
CA GLN A 160 -8.20 4.45 -18.47
C GLN A 160 -8.78 5.85 -18.76
N GLY A 161 -8.59 6.76 -17.79
CA GLY A 161 -9.22 8.07 -17.76
C GLY A 161 -10.61 8.05 -17.13
N LEU A 162 -11.00 9.16 -16.50
CA LEU A 162 -12.31 9.35 -15.90
C LEU A 162 -13.26 9.96 -16.94
N LYS A 163 -14.49 9.49 -16.97
CA LYS A 163 -15.56 10.09 -17.79
C LYS A 163 -16.05 11.39 -17.17
N TYR A 164 -16.21 11.41 -15.84
CA TYR A 164 -16.60 12.57 -15.06
C TYR A 164 -15.54 12.85 -14.00
N ASN A 165 -15.07 14.09 -13.95
CA ASN A 165 -14.07 14.52 -12.98
C ASN A 165 -14.62 14.46 -11.55
N GLY A 166 -13.76 14.10 -10.58
CA GLY A 166 -14.14 14.03 -9.17
C GLY A 166 -15.03 12.84 -8.79
N MET A 167 -15.45 12.00 -9.75
CA MET A 167 -16.21 10.79 -9.46
C MET A 167 -15.27 9.57 -9.53
N PHE A 168 -14.77 9.13 -8.38
CA PHE A 168 -13.88 7.99 -8.28
C PHE A 168 -14.66 6.69 -8.06
N SER A 169 -15.02 6.05 -9.17
CA SER A 169 -15.76 4.80 -9.20
C SER A 169 -15.26 3.92 -10.33
N THR A 170 -15.35 2.61 -10.15
CA THR A 170 -15.01 1.62 -11.18
C THR A 170 -15.84 1.77 -12.45
N ASN A 171 -17.05 2.33 -12.34
CA ASN A 171 -17.95 2.56 -13.48
C ASN A 171 -17.69 3.88 -14.19
N ASN A 172 -16.91 4.80 -13.58
CA ASN A 172 -16.57 6.07 -14.19
C ASN A 172 -15.27 5.94 -15.02
N ASN A 173 -15.33 5.14 -16.04
CA ASN A 173 -14.21 4.88 -16.93
C ASN A 173 -14.54 5.33 -18.35
N LYS A 174 -13.60 5.99 -19.01
CA LYS A 174 -13.78 6.49 -20.39
C LYS A 174 -13.63 5.38 -21.43
N ARG A 175 -12.87 4.32 -21.08
CA ARG A 175 -12.71 3.11 -21.89
C ARG A 175 -13.01 1.92 -20.99
N ASP A 176 -13.44 0.81 -21.56
CA ASP A 176 -13.66 -0.41 -20.80
C ASP A 176 -12.37 -0.82 -20.07
N PRO A 177 -12.46 -1.17 -18.78
CA PRO A 177 -11.30 -1.58 -18.02
C PRO A 177 -10.69 -2.83 -18.69
N LYS A 178 -9.40 -2.79 -18.92
CA LYS A 178 -8.67 -4.03 -19.22
C LYS A 178 -8.52 -4.79 -17.93
N THR A 179 -9.18 -5.93 -17.84
CA THR A 179 -8.99 -6.94 -16.80
C THR A 179 -7.66 -7.66 -16.98
#